data_98435be87a3c515fea6ebdf5c104239f
#
_entry.id   98435be87a3c515fea6ebdf5c104239f
#
_cell.length_a   1.000
_cell.length_b   1.000
_cell.length_c   1.000
_cell.angle_alpha   90.00
_cell.angle_beta   90.00
_cell.angle_gamma   90.00
#
_symmetry.space_group_name_H-M   'P 1'
#
loop_
_entity.id
_entity.type
_entity.pdbx_description
1 polymer ?
#
loop_
_entity_poly.entity_id
_entity_poly.type
_entity_poly.pdbx_seq_one_letter_code
_entity_poly.pdbx_strand_id
1 'polypeptide(L)'
;VPCESESNYLWGDSIFLSLPSMSDTPKIFTLKQVVGSIRKTIEERYHQTYWVKAEMHKLNRFPSGHCFPELLQKEDGKIVAQISGSIWKHNFERINKRFIQVVKEPLKDDTTLLMQVKIAFHETYGLSLQILDIDPNYALGELQRERQETLKQLQKRGLLNANQQLKFPLLPQRIAVISAESSKGLSDFYKVIDQNQWNYAFFKMLFPAYVQGDNAVSSIVHQLRQIEKVKDHFDVVVIVRGGGGEVGLSCYNNYELCAEIASFSLPVLTGIGHSTNLTVAEMISFRNAITPTELGDFLIQSF
;
A
#
# COMPACT_ATOMS: atom_id res chain seq x y z
N VAL A 1 -50.11 40.24 -17.61
CA VAL A 1 -50.60 39.49 -16.44
C VAL A 1 -49.38 38.87 -15.78
N PRO A 2 -49.03 39.21 -14.56
CA PRO A 2 -47.83 38.77 -13.89
C PRO A 2 -48.13 37.45 -13.12
N CYS A 3 -47.12 36.67 -12.87
CA CYS A 3 -47.14 35.65 -11.85
C CYS A 3 -45.88 35.79 -11.01
N GLU A 4 -46.11 36.32 -9.82
CA GLU A 4 -45.20 36.37 -8.70
C GLU A 4 -45.00 34.97 -8.13
N SER A 5 -43.76 34.62 -7.76
CA SER A 5 -43.50 33.60 -6.80
C SER A 5 -42.40 34.09 -5.86
N GLU A 6 -42.84 34.59 -4.72
CA GLU A 6 -42.06 34.97 -3.56
C GLU A 6 -41.28 33.76 -3.02
N SER A 7 -40.01 33.85 -2.91
CA SER A 7 -39.19 33.02 -2.04
C SER A 7 -38.79 33.82 -0.81
N ASN A 8 -39.51 33.60 0.28
CA ASN A 8 -39.22 34.11 1.61
C ASN A 8 -37.88 33.58 2.12
N TYR A 9 -36.84 34.38 2.09
CA TYR A 9 -35.64 34.22 2.94
C TYR A 9 -35.91 35.00 4.24
N LEU A 10 -36.26 34.26 5.28
CA LEU A 10 -36.32 34.77 6.66
C LEU A 10 -34.91 35.05 7.16
N TRP A 11 -34.44 36.28 7.04
CA TRP A 11 -33.38 36.84 7.85
C TRP A 11 -34.01 37.48 9.08
N GLY A 12 -34.09 36.72 10.13
CA GLY A 12 -34.53 37.23 11.43
C GLY A 12 -33.57 36.74 12.48
N ASP A 13 -32.57 37.58 12.79
CA ASP A 13 -32.26 37.94 14.17
C ASP A 13 -31.11 38.93 14.16
N SER A 14 -31.49 40.19 14.35
CA SER A 14 -30.56 41.29 14.55
C SER A 14 -29.77 41.04 15.83
N ILE A 15 -28.52 40.56 15.67
CA ILE A 15 -27.57 40.64 16.78
C ILE A 15 -27.27 42.11 16.98
N PHE A 16 -27.95 42.73 17.92
CA PHE A 16 -27.52 43.99 18.53
C PHE A 16 -26.14 43.76 19.17
N LEU A 17 -25.09 44.05 18.41
CA LEU A 17 -23.78 44.29 19.01
C LEU A 17 -23.91 45.56 19.90
N SER A 18 -24.23 45.32 21.16
CA SER A 18 -24.04 46.37 22.20
C SER A 18 -22.57 46.72 22.19
N LEU A 19 -22.27 47.95 21.79
CA LEU A 19 -20.93 48.53 21.95
C LEU A 19 -20.50 48.36 23.42
N PRO A 20 -19.30 47.80 23.69
CA PRO A 20 -18.84 47.62 25.04
C PRO A 20 -18.71 49.01 25.68
N SER A 21 -19.33 49.21 26.86
CA SER A 21 -19.15 50.38 27.70
C SER A 21 -17.67 50.50 28.01
N MET A 22 -17.11 51.74 27.95
CA MET A 22 -15.69 52.07 28.14
C MET A 22 -15.14 51.81 29.56
N SER A 23 -15.64 50.82 30.32
CA SER A 23 -15.19 50.49 31.66
C SER A 23 -14.81 49.00 31.87
N ASP A 24 -14.79 48.19 30.80
CA ASP A 24 -14.36 46.80 30.94
C ASP A 24 -12.83 46.67 30.77
N THR A 25 -12.12 46.58 31.90
CA THR A 25 -10.73 46.10 31.88
C THR A 25 -10.66 44.76 31.15
N PRO A 26 -9.78 44.57 30.15
CA PRO A 26 -9.72 43.36 29.37
C PRO A 26 -9.49 42.17 30.35
N LYS A 27 -10.37 41.16 30.29
CA LYS A 27 -10.21 39.92 31.06
C LYS A 27 -9.00 39.19 30.54
N ILE A 28 -7.95 39.08 31.36
CA ILE A 28 -6.72 38.35 30.99
C ILE A 28 -6.92 36.88 31.36
N PHE A 29 -6.80 36.01 30.38
CA PHE A 29 -6.86 34.56 30.54
C PHE A 29 -5.48 33.95 30.36
N THR A 30 -5.16 32.91 31.13
CA THR A 30 -3.97 32.11 30.92
C THR A 30 -4.18 31.20 29.69
N LEU A 31 -3.10 30.83 29.01
CA LEU A 31 -3.16 29.87 27.88
C LEU A 31 -3.89 28.58 28.27
N LYS A 32 -3.62 28.04 29.48
CA LYS A 32 -4.29 26.85 30.01
C LYS A 32 -5.81 27.01 30.10
N GLN A 33 -6.29 28.19 30.53
CA GLN A 33 -7.73 28.46 30.61
C GLN A 33 -8.38 28.49 29.22
N VAL A 34 -7.73 29.13 28.24
CA VAL A 34 -8.24 29.19 26.85
C VAL A 34 -8.28 27.80 26.22
N VAL A 35 -7.17 27.07 26.32
CA VAL A 35 -7.07 25.70 25.73
C VAL A 35 -8.01 24.73 26.46
N GLY A 36 -8.17 24.86 27.78
CA GLY A 36 -9.14 24.06 28.53
C GLY A 36 -10.60 24.35 28.18
N SER A 37 -10.94 25.60 27.85
CA SER A 37 -12.27 25.96 27.32
C SER A 37 -12.52 25.34 25.95
N ILE A 38 -11.53 25.37 25.03
CA ILE A 38 -11.61 24.72 23.70
C ILE A 38 -11.82 23.22 23.88
N ARG A 39 -11.03 22.58 24.76
CA ARG A 39 -11.19 21.15 25.06
C ARG A 39 -12.62 20.82 25.48
N LYS A 40 -13.16 21.57 26.46
CA LYS A 40 -14.52 21.34 26.95
C LYS A 40 -15.57 21.46 25.85
N THR A 41 -15.47 22.48 25.02
CA THR A 41 -16.39 22.68 23.88
C THR A 41 -16.31 21.51 22.87
N ILE A 42 -15.09 21.02 22.58
CA ILE A 42 -14.91 19.90 21.67
C ILE A 42 -15.48 18.61 22.28
N GLU A 43 -15.20 18.33 23.56
CA GLU A 43 -15.70 17.13 24.24
C GLU A 43 -17.22 17.12 24.37
N GLU A 44 -17.85 18.26 24.64
CA GLU A 44 -19.31 18.40 24.73
C GLU A 44 -19.99 18.25 23.37
N ARG A 45 -19.40 18.79 22.30
CA ARG A 45 -20.01 18.76 20.98
C ARG A 45 -19.76 17.45 20.24
N TYR A 46 -18.58 16.85 20.39
CA TYR A 46 -18.12 15.69 19.62
C TYR A 46 -17.91 14.46 20.51
N HIS A 47 -18.95 14.07 21.24
CA HIS A 47 -18.91 12.92 22.16
C HIS A 47 -19.12 11.57 21.47
N GLN A 48 -19.58 11.57 20.20
CA GLN A 48 -19.86 10.36 19.43
C GLN A 48 -18.63 9.84 18.69
N THR A 49 -18.71 8.62 18.17
CA THR A 49 -17.75 8.06 17.26
C THR A 49 -18.21 8.24 15.83
N TYR A 50 -17.26 8.39 14.91
CA TYR A 50 -17.52 8.65 13.50
C TYR A 50 -16.81 7.62 12.64
N TRP A 51 -17.40 7.21 11.53
CA TRP A 51 -16.71 6.50 10.48
C TRP A 51 -16.13 7.50 9.48
N VAL A 52 -14.81 7.49 9.34
CA VAL A 52 -14.07 8.44 8.49
C VAL A 52 -13.27 7.65 7.47
N LYS A 53 -13.43 8.05 6.20
CA LYS A 53 -12.57 7.60 5.11
C LYS A 53 -11.40 8.56 4.97
N ALA A 54 -10.18 8.05 5.11
CA ALA A 54 -8.96 8.84 4.90
C ALA A 54 -7.79 7.91 4.51
N GLU A 55 -6.78 8.48 3.88
CA GLU A 55 -5.49 7.84 3.65
C GLU A 55 -4.67 7.92 4.93
N MET A 56 -4.17 6.79 5.40
CA MET A 56 -3.25 6.73 6.54
C MET A 56 -1.83 6.92 6.03
N HIS A 57 -1.17 7.99 6.46
CA HIS A 57 0.18 8.34 6.08
C HIS A 57 1.09 8.39 7.30
N LYS A 58 2.38 8.01 7.15
CA LYS A 58 3.39 8.00 8.22
C LYS A 58 2.91 7.27 9.49
N LEU A 59 2.67 5.97 9.37
CA LEU A 59 2.32 5.13 10.53
C LEU A 59 3.51 5.02 11.50
N ASN A 60 3.79 6.09 12.23
CA ASN A 60 4.89 6.16 13.19
C ASN A 60 4.58 5.29 14.42
N ARG A 61 5.24 4.15 14.52
CA ARG A 61 5.13 3.25 15.66
C ARG A 61 6.23 3.53 16.68
N PHE A 62 5.85 3.94 17.87
CA PHE A 62 6.77 4.23 18.96
C PHE A 62 7.13 2.97 19.76
N PRO A 63 8.25 2.96 20.49
CA PRO A 63 8.64 1.82 21.34
C PRO A 63 7.58 1.44 22.39
N SER A 64 6.75 2.40 22.82
CA SER A 64 5.58 2.17 23.70
C SER A 64 4.50 1.30 23.04
N GLY A 65 4.55 1.09 21.72
CA GLY A 65 3.55 0.39 20.93
C GLY A 65 2.38 1.24 20.45
N HIS A 66 2.34 2.53 20.81
CA HIS A 66 1.39 3.49 20.28
C HIS A 66 1.78 3.91 18.86
N CYS A 67 0.79 4.24 18.02
CA CYS A 67 1.01 4.75 16.67
C CYS A 67 0.37 6.12 16.52
N PHE A 68 1.05 7.01 15.80
CA PHE A 68 0.58 8.38 15.54
C PHE A 68 0.67 8.67 14.04
N PRO A 69 -0.28 8.13 13.24
CA PRO A 69 -0.33 8.40 11.81
C PRO A 69 -0.81 9.81 11.52
N GLU A 70 -0.50 10.29 10.31
CA GLU A 70 -1.17 11.42 9.70
C GLU A 70 -2.33 10.90 8.85
N LEU A 71 -3.51 11.52 8.97
CA LEU A 71 -4.68 11.17 8.17
C LEU A 71 -4.89 12.25 7.13
N LEU A 72 -4.92 11.84 5.86
CA LEU A 72 -5.00 12.74 4.72
C LEU A 72 -6.24 12.44 3.87
N GLN A 73 -6.81 13.48 3.31
CA GLN A 73 -7.73 13.36 2.17
C GLN A 73 -7.12 14.10 0.99
N LYS A 74 -7.03 13.42 -0.15
CA LYS A 74 -6.54 14.00 -1.41
C LYS A 74 -7.67 14.06 -2.42
N GLU A 75 -7.75 15.18 -3.15
CA GLU A 75 -8.60 15.37 -4.32
C GLU A 75 -7.74 15.92 -5.45
N ASP A 76 -7.80 15.32 -6.63
CA ASP A 76 -6.98 15.67 -7.80
C ASP A 76 -5.47 15.77 -7.48
N GLY A 77 -4.98 14.87 -6.61
CA GLY A 77 -3.57 14.82 -6.19
C GLY A 77 -3.16 15.90 -5.17
N LYS A 78 -4.08 16.76 -4.73
CA LYS A 78 -3.83 17.78 -3.71
C LYS A 78 -4.43 17.38 -2.37
N ILE A 79 -3.71 17.68 -1.30
CA ILE A 79 -4.22 17.45 0.07
C ILE A 79 -5.29 18.52 0.34
N VAL A 80 -6.53 18.10 0.59
CA VAL A 80 -7.67 18.97 0.92
C VAL A 80 -8.00 18.95 2.42
N ALA A 81 -7.61 17.90 3.13
CA ALA A 81 -7.74 17.82 4.58
C ALA A 81 -6.59 17.00 5.18
N GLN A 82 -6.14 17.40 6.35
CA GLN A 82 -5.10 16.69 7.12
C GLN A 82 -5.35 16.85 8.60
N ILE A 83 -5.20 15.77 9.35
CA ILE A 83 -5.31 15.77 10.82
C ILE A 83 -4.43 14.66 11.39
N SER A 84 -3.90 14.89 12.60
CA SER A 84 -3.15 13.85 13.32
C SER A 84 -4.07 12.74 13.82
N GLY A 85 -3.63 11.50 13.65
CA GLY A 85 -4.27 10.31 14.20
C GLY A 85 -3.56 9.81 15.45
N SER A 86 -4.25 9.04 16.27
CA SER A 86 -3.65 8.28 17.37
C SER A 86 -4.27 6.89 17.45
N ILE A 87 -3.43 5.86 17.58
CA ILE A 87 -3.87 4.48 17.81
C ILE A 87 -3.16 3.98 19.06
N TRP A 88 -3.91 3.66 20.08
CA TRP A 88 -3.34 3.10 21.30
C TRP A 88 -2.88 1.66 21.08
N LYS A 89 -1.81 1.24 21.73
CA LYS A 89 -1.20 -0.09 21.58
C LYS A 89 -2.21 -1.24 21.51
N HIS A 90 -3.13 -1.31 22.48
CA HIS A 90 -4.14 -2.36 22.51
C HIS A 90 -5.05 -2.37 21.26
N ASN A 91 -5.47 -1.18 20.81
CA ASN A 91 -6.28 -1.06 19.59
C ASN A 91 -5.45 -1.44 18.37
N PHE A 92 -4.20 -0.98 18.28
CA PHE A 92 -3.32 -1.30 17.16
C PHE A 92 -3.11 -2.81 17.02
N GLU A 93 -2.78 -3.50 18.10
CA GLU A 93 -2.56 -4.95 18.09
C GLU A 93 -3.82 -5.71 17.64
N ARG A 94 -4.98 -5.34 18.18
CA ARG A 94 -6.28 -5.94 17.81
C ARG A 94 -6.63 -5.67 16.35
N ILE A 95 -6.52 -4.43 15.91
CA ILE A 95 -6.84 -4.00 14.54
C ILE A 95 -5.89 -4.68 13.56
N ASN A 96 -4.58 -4.60 13.78
CA ASN A 96 -3.58 -5.15 12.87
C ASN A 96 -3.71 -6.68 12.73
N LYS A 97 -3.98 -7.40 13.84
CA LYS A 97 -4.24 -8.83 13.79
C LYS A 97 -5.44 -9.17 12.90
N ARG A 98 -6.57 -8.46 13.07
CA ARG A 98 -7.78 -8.66 12.25
C ARG A 98 -7.53 -8.24 10.80
N PHE A 99 -6.82 -7.17 10.58
CA PHE A 99 -6.45 -6.68 9.27
C PHE A 99 -5.64 -7.72 8.48
N ILE A 100 -4.59 -8.29 9.10
CA ILE A 100 -3.78 -9.35 8.49
C ILE A 100 -4.63 -10.60 8.18
N GLN A 101 -5.58 -10.97 9.04
CA GLN A 101 -6.44 -12.13 8.79
C GLN A 101 -7.31 -11.97 7.56
N VAL A 102 -7.83 -10.77 7.30
CA VAL A 102 -8.77 -10.48 6.20
C VAL A 102 -8.04 -10.04 4.94
N VAL A 103 -7.17 -9.04 5.07
CA VAL A 103 -6.50 -8.37 3.94
C VAL A 103 -5.26 -9.11 3.49
N LYS A 104 -4.70 -9.98 4.37
CA LYS A 104 -3.40 -10.66 4.17
C LYS A 104 -2.22 -9.69 4.08
N GLU A 105 -2.40 -8.49 4.58
CA GLU A 105 -1.40 -7.43 4.68
C GLU A 105 -1.41 -6.82 6.08
N PRO A 106 -0.28 -6.39 6.64
CA PRO A 106 -0.28 -5.56 7.83
C PRO A 106 -0.80 -4.16 7.48
N LEU A 107 -1.21 -3.41 8.51
CA LEU A 107 -1.43 -1.98 8.33
C LEU A 107 -0.12 -1.32 7.90
N LYS A 108 -0.17 -0.54 6.84
CA LYS A 108 0.96 0.16 6.25
C LYS A 108 0.59 1.58 5.85
N ASP A 109 1.61 2.35 5.53
CA ASP A 109 1.47 3.72 5.03
C ASP A 109 0.74 3.78 3.69
N ASP A 110 0.23 4.95 3.37
CA ASP A 110 -0.40 5.32 2.10
C ASP A 110 -1.59 4.42 1.72
N THR A 111 -2.28 3.90 2.73
CA THR A 111 -3.46 3.05 2.55
C THR A 111 -4.74 3.83 2.84
N THR A 112 -5.68 3.83 1.90
CA THR A 112 -7.03 4.37 2.11
C THR A 112 -7.86 3.42 2.95
N LEU A 113 -8.33 3.91 4.10
CA LEU A 113 -9.01 3.12 5.11
C LEU A 113 -10.35 3.75 5.51
N LEU A 114 -11.29 2.91 5.91
CA LEU A 114 -12.49 3.32 6.62
C LEU A 114 -12.27 3.07 8.12
N MET A 115 -12.21 4.13 8.90
CA MET A 115 -11.78 4.11 10.30
C MET A 115 -12.90 4.60 11.20
N GLN A 116 -13.15 3.88 12.30
CA GLN A 116 -13.97 4.37 13.39
C GLN A 116 -13.11 5.22 14.32
N VAL A 117 -13.46 6.50 14.45
CA VAL A 117 -12.65 7.47 15.18
C VAL A 117 -13.48 8.21 16.21
N LYS A 118 -12.80 8.69 17.25
CA LYS A 118 -13.30 9.67 18.20
C LYS A 118 -12.47 10.94 18.09
N ILE A 119 -13.12 12.09 18.06
CA ILE A 119 -12.43 13.39 18.09
C ILE A 119 -11.87 13.60 19.49
N ALA A 120 -10.58 13.87 19.58
CA ALA A 120 -9.87 14.11 20.83
C ALA A 120 -9.09 15.42 20.76
N PHE A 121 -9.03 16.14 21.85
CA PHE A 121 -8.23 17.33 21.98
C PHE A 121 -7.34 17.23 23.20
N HIS A 122 -6.06 17.52 23.03
CA HIS A 122 -5.07 17.56 24.09
C HIS A 122 -4.47 18.95 24.18
N GLU A 123 -4.35 19.50 25.40
CA GLU A 123 -3.90 20.90 25.63
C GLU A 123 -2.51 21.19 25.03
N THR A 124 -1.65 20.16 24.93
CA THR A 124 -0.29 20.29 24.40
C THR A 124 -0.19 19.90 22.92
N TYR A 125 -0.94 18.87 22.50
CA TYR A 125 -0.80 18.27 21.16
C TYR A 125 -1.91 18.68 20.19
N GLY A 126 -2.93 19.42 20.67
CA GLY A 126 -4.01 19.92 19.84
C GLY A 126 -5.07 18.89 19.49
N LEU A 127 -5.73 19.11 18.36
CA LEU A 127 -6.80 18.29 17.84
C LEU A 127 -6.26 17.04 17.14
N SER A 128 -6.86 15.88 17.42
CA SER A 128 -6.51 14.61 16.80
C SER A 128 -7.72 13.70 16.67
N LEU A 129 -7.63 12.69 15.80
CA LEU A 129 -8.60 11.61 15.71
C LEU A 129 -8.03 10.35 16.38
N GLN A 130 -8.66 9.93 17.48
CA GLN A 130 -8.34 8.66 18.10
C GLN A 130 -9.00 7.53 17.32
N ILE A 131 -8.20 6.69 16.69
CA ILE A 131 -8.67 5.54 15.90
C ILE A 131 -9.00 4.41 16.86
N LEU A 132 -10.26 4.01 16.87
CA LEU A 132 -10.78 2.93 17.71
C LEU A 132 -10.84 1.62 16.97
N ASP A 133 -11.17 1.66 15.66
CA ASP A 133 -11.27 0.50 14.81
C ASP A 133 -11.07 0.84 13.33
N ILE A 134 -10.82 -0.16 12.49
CA ILE A 134 -10.66 -0.04 11.05
C ILE A 134 -11.45 -1.18 10.40
N ASP A 135 -12.17 -0.89 9.32
CA ASP A 135 -12.87 -1.91 8.53
C ASP A 135 -11.91 -2.56 7.53
N PRO A 136 -11.51 -3.83 7.74
CA PRO A 136 -10.61 -4.50 6.83
C PRO A 136 -11.26 -4.88 5.50
N ASN A 137 -12.60 -5.04 5.45
CA ASN A 137 -13.29 -5.36 4.19
C ASN A 137 -13.29 -4.17 3.24
N TYR A 138 -13.39 -2.95 3.78
CA TYR A 138 -13.25 -1.75 2.98
C TYR A 138 -11.87 -1.68 2.32
N ALA A 139 -10.80 -1.90 3.09
CA ALA A 139 -9.42 -1.93 2.57
C ALA A 139 -9.22 -3.02 1.52
N LEU A 140 -9.78 -4.21 1.73
CA LEU A 140 -9.73 -5.30 0.76
C LEU A 140 -10.43 -4.90 -0.56
N GLY A 141 -11.57 -4.21 -0.48
CA GLY A 141 -12.27 -3.68 -1.66
C GLY A 141 -11.43 -2.67 -2.44
N GLU A 142 -10.72 -1.77 -1.77
CA GLU A 142 -9.83 -0.79 -2.40
C GLU A 142 -8.65 -1.49 -3.11
N LEU A 143 -8.02 -2.49 -2.49
CA LEU A 143 -6.94 -3.29 -3.11
C LEU A 143 -7.42 -4.05 -4.35
N GLN A 144 -8.64 -4.59 -4.32
CA GLN A 144 -9.24 -5.24 -5.50
C GLN A 144 -9.51 -4.23 -6.62
N ARG A 145 -9.93 -3.03 -6.28
CA ARG A 145 -10.14 -1.94 -7.26
C ARG A 145 -8.82 -1.53 -7.91
N GLU A 146 -7.77 -1.30 -7.12
CA GLU A 146 -6.43 -0.98 -7.63
C GLU A 146 -5.92 -2.05 -8.59
N ARG A 147 -6.09 -3.33 -8.23
CA ARG A 147 -5.74 -4.45 -9.11
C ARG A 147 -6.48 -4.40 -10.45
N GLN A 148 -7.78 -4.13 -10.43
CA GLN A 148 -8.58 -4.03 -11.65
C GLN A 148 -8.18 -2.81 -12.50
N GLU A 149 -7.85 -1.70 -11.88
CA GLU A 149 -7.36 -0.50 -12.56
C GLU A 149 -6.01 -0.77 -13.25
N THR A 150 -5.08 -1.47 -12.57
CA THR A 150 -3.81 -1.90 -13.14
C THR A 150 -4.03 -2.77 -14.39
N LEU A 151 -4.90 -3.78 -14.31
CA LEU A 151 -5.23 -4.64 -15.44
C LEU A 151 -5.81 -3.84 -16.62
N LYS A 152 -6.75 -2.91 -16.36
CA LYS A 152 -7.34 -2.05 -17.39
C LYS A 152 -6.28 -1.15 -18.07
N GLN A 153 -5.34 -0.60 -17.30
CA GLN A 153 -4.28 0.25 -17.84
C GLN A 153 -3.31 -0.56 -18.71
N LEU A 154 -2.92 -1.76 -18.26
CA LEU A 154 -2.09 -2.67 -19.05
C LEU A 154 -2.79 -3.10 -20.35
N GLN A 155 -4.10 -3.40 -20.28
CA GLN A 155 -4.89 -3.73 -21.45
C GLN A 155 -4.95 -2.59 -22.47
N LYS A 156 -5.18 -1.36 -22.02
CA LYS A 156 -5.21 -0.17 -22.90
C LYS A 156 -3.88 0.05 -23.63
N ARG A 157 -2.77 -0.36 -23.03
CA ARG A 157 -1.42 -0.27 -23.62
C ARG A 157 -1.02 -1.51 -24.43
N GLY A 158 -1.85 -2.55 -24.50
CA GLY A 158 -1.53 -3.80 -25.19
C GLY A 158 -0.47 -4.64 -24.48
N LEU A 159 -0.25 -4.42 -23.17
CA LEU A 159 0.83 -5.03 -22.41
C LEU A 159 0.43 -6.33 -21.69
N LEU A 160 -0.86 -6.68 -21.61
CA LEU A 160 -1.32 -7.84 -20.82
C LEU A 160 -0.60 -9.14 -21.15
N ASN A 161 -0.32 -9.38 -22.43
CA ASN A 161 0.29 -10.62 -22.90
C ASN A 161 1.67 -10.38 -23.55
N ALA A 162 2.23 -9.19 -23.45
CA ALA A 162 3.44 -8.83 -24.20
C ALA A 162 4.64 -9.70 -23.81
N ASN A 163 4.89 -9.93 -22.53
CA ASN A 163 5.97 -10.81 -22.09
C ASN A 163 5.68 -12.29 -22.39
N GLN A 164 4.40 -12.72 -22.30
CA GLN A 164 3.99 -14.10 -22.62
C GLN A 164 4.17 -14.47 -24.10
N GLN A 165 4.15 -13.47 -24.99
CA GLN A 165 4.33 -13.69 -26.44
C GLN A 165 5.80 -13.75 -26.86
N LEU A 166 6.74 -13.50 -25.95
CA LEU A 166 8.15 -13.64 -26.24
C LEU A 166 8.50 -15.10 -26.57
N LYS A 167 9.49 -15.28 -27.41
CA LYS A 167 10.01 -16.61 -27.69
C LYS A 167 10.87 -17.07 -26.51
N PHE A 168 10.52 -18.22 -25.94
CA PHE A 168 11.36 -18.81 -24.90
C PHE A 168 12.67 -19.34 -25.49
N PRO A 169 13.83 -19.11 -24.86
CA PRO A 169 15.10 -19.63 -25.35
C PRO A 169 15.11 -21.16 -25.30
N LEU A 170 15.75 -21.78 -26.29
CA LEU A 170 15.87 -23.24 -26.37
C LEU A 170 16.68 -23.83 -25.22
N LEU A 171 17.70 -23.09 -24.75
CA LEU A 171 18.59 -23.52 -23.67
C LEU A 171 18.74 -22.30 -22.68
N PRO A 172 17.85 -22.14 -21.69
CA PRO A 172 17.85 -21.02 -20.78
C PRO A 172 18.93 -21.17 -19.69
N GLN A 173 20.20 -21.07 -20.06
CA GLN A 173 21.34 -21.30 -19.16
C GLN A 173 21.71 -20.08 -18.29
N ARG A 174 21.51 -18.85 -18.81
CA ARG A 174 21.96 -17.63 -18.19
C ARG A 174 20.77 -16.92 -17.53
N ILE A 175 20.71 -16.99 -16.21
CA ILE A 175 19.56 -16.56 -15.42
C ILE A 175 19.91 -15.31 -14.61
N ALA A 176 19.20 -14.21 -14.86
CA ALA A 176 19.19 -13.07 -13.95
C ALA A 176 18.15 -13.32 -12.85
N VAL A 177 18.57 -13.35 -11.59
CA VAL A 177 17.70 -13.67 -10.45
C VAL A 177 17.47 -12.43 -9.62
N ILE A 178 16.22 -11.97 -9.49
CA ILE A 178 15.83 -10.88 -8.60
C ILE A 178 15.24 -11.50 -7.32
N SER A 179 15.89 -11.28 -6.19
CA SER A 179 15.45 -11.80 -4.90
C SER A 179 16.14 -11.08 -3.74
N ALA A 180 15.64 -11.29 -2.52
CA ALA A 180 16.38 -10.92 -1.32
C ALA A 180 17.47 -11.98 -1.03
N GLU A 181 18.68 -11.54 -0.72
CA GLU A 181 19.83 -12.44 -0.46
C GLU A 181 19.54 -13.48 0.62
N SER A 182 18.84 -13.09 1.69
CA SER A 182 18.47 -13.97 2.82
C SER A 182 17.18 -14.75 2.58
N SER A 183 16.64 -14.73 1.35
CA SER A 183 15.36 -15.38 1.05
C SER A 183 15.49 -16.91 1.06
N LYS A 184 14.64 -17.57 1.84
CA LYS A 184 14.52 -19.02 1.81
C LYS A 184 14.13 -19.53 0.40
N GLY A 185 13.24 -18.81 -0.30
CA GLY A 185 12.85 -19.18 -1.66
C GLY A 185 14.01 -19.12 -2.64
N LEU A 186 14.93 -18.16 -2.51
CA LEU A 186 16.15 -18.11 -3.31
C LEU A 186 17.02 -19.34 -3.04
N SER A 187 17.20 -19.69 -1.77
CA SER A 187 17.96 -20.89 -1.40
C SER A 187 17.33 -22.17 -1.94
N ASP A 188 16.00 -22.31 -1.84
CA ASP A 188 15.26 -23.46 -2.36
C ASP A 188 15.34 -23.52 -3.90
N PHE A 189 15.23 -22.40 -4.58
CA PHE A 189 15.41 -22.28 -6.03
C PHE A 189 16.81 -22.73 -6.48
N TYR A 190 17.86 -22.20 -5.83
CA TYR A 190 19.25 -22.57 -6.16
C TYR A 190 19.51 -24.03 -5.90
N LYS A 191 18.98 -24.58 -4.79
CA LYS A 191 19.16 -26.00 -4.48
C LYS A 191 18.61 -26.91 -5.57
N VAL A 192 17.42 -26.61 -6.11
CA VAL A 192 16.81 -27.38 -7.20
C VAL A 192 17.66 -27.28 -8.47
N ILE A 193 18.05 -26.07 -8.86
CA ILE A 193 18.85 -25.85 -10.08
C ILE A 193 20.24 -26.53 -9.99
N ASP A 194 20.89 -26.44 -8.81
CA ASP A 194 22.25 -26.97 -8.63
C ASP A 194 22.28 -28.50 -8.44
N GLN A 195 21.22 -29.09 -7.91
CA GLN A 195 21.11 -30.52 -7.62
C GLN A 195 20.31 -31.27 -8.71
N ASN A 196 20.21 -30.72 -9.93
CA ASN A 196 19.46 -31.37 -10.99
C ASN A 196 20.15 -32.70 -11.41
N GLN A 197 19.32 -33.74 -11.64
CA GLN A 197 19.79 -35.09 -11.95
C GLN A 197 20.54 -35.20 -13.31
N TRP A 198 20.42 -34.20 -14.17
CA TRP A 198 21.02 -34.16 -15.50
C TRP A 198 22.38 -33.49 -15.53
N ASN A 199 22.83 -32.95 -14.38
CA ASN A 199 24.07 -32.16 -14.28
C ASN A 199 24.13 -30.96 -15.23
N TYR A 200 22.98 -30.37 -15.58
CA TYR A 200 22.97 -29.13 -16.36
C TYR A 200 23.56 -27.99 -15.54
N ALA A 201 24.45 -27.23 -16.17
CA ALA A 201 25.09 -26.10 -15.55
C ALA A 201 24.34 -24.79 -15.90
N PHE A 202 23.92 -24.05 -14.87
CA PHE A 202 23.26 -22.77 -15.01
C PHE A 202 24.18 -21.64 -14.50
N PHE A 203 24.33 -20.59 -15.29
CA PHE A 203 24.89 -19.35 -14.84
C PHE A 203 23.80 -18.53 -14.16
N LYS A 204 23.96 -18.22 -12.89
CA LYS A 204 22.99 -17.49 -12.08
C LYS A 204 23.63 -16.22 -11.56
N MET A 205 23.05 -15.06 -11.86
CA MET A 205 23.49 -13.80 -11.31
C MET A 205 22.37 -13.19 -10.47
N LEU A 206 22.68 -12.95 -9.19
CA LEU A 206 21.73 -12.34 -8.26
C LEU A 206 21.74 -10.81 -8.41
N PHE A 207 20.54 -10.26 -8.55
CA PHE A 207 20.24 -8.84 -8.47
C PHE A 207 19.45 -8.61 -7.18
N PRO A 208 20.12 -8.23 -6.09
CA PRO A 208 19.49 -8.16 -4.79
C PRO A 208 18.41 -7.09 -4.74
N ALA A 209 17.21 -7.46 -4.26
CA ALA A 209 16.07 -6.57 -4.16
C ALA A 209 15.25 -6.85 -2.90
N TYR A 210 14.57 -5.82 -2.41
CA TYR A 210 13.45 -6.02 -1.52
C TYR A 210 12.30 -6.61 -2.34
N VAL A 211 11.81 -7.79 -1.94
CA VAL A 211 10.75 -8.52 -2.65
C VAL A 211 9.42 -8.51 -1.88
N GLN A 212 9.33 -7.69 -0.83
CA GLN A 212 8.14 -7.44 -0.01
C GLN A 212 8.26 -6.11 0.74
N GLY A 213 7.11 -5.57 1.18
CA GLY A 213 7.03 -4.29 1.87
C GLY A 213 7.07 -3.09 0.92
N ASP A 214 7.13 -1.88 1.48
CA ASP A 214 6.92 -0.62 0.75
C ASP A 214 7.99 -0.33 -0.31
N ASN A 215 9.21 -0.81 -0.08
CA ASN A 215 10.34 -0.62 -1.00
C ASN A 215 10.41 -1.70 -2.12
N ALA A 216 9.51 -2.68 -2.13
CA ALA A 216 9.60 -3.80 -3.07
C ALA A 216 9.45 -3.34 -4.53
N VAL A 217 8.47 -2.52 -4.82
CA VAL A 217 8.20 -2.00 -6.18
C VAL A 217 9.42 -1.29 -6.73
N SER A 218 9.90 -0.26 -6.05
CA SER A 218 11.03 0.54 -6.50
C SER A 218 12.32 -0.28 -6.63
N SER A 219 12.54 -1.22 -5.70
CA SER A 219 13.71 -2.08 -5.70
C SER A 219 13.70 -3.07 -6.87
N ILE A 220 12.58 -3.75 -7.14
CA ILE A 220 12.47 -4.70 -8.24
C ILE A 220 12.55 -3.98 -9.59
N VAL A 221 11.84 -2.86 -9.75
CA VAL A 221 11.88 -2.01 -10.96
C VAL A 221 13.31 -1.54 -11.23
N HIS A 222 14.02 -1.09 -10.19
CA HIS A 222 15.42 -0.72 -10.33
C HIS A 222 16.26 -1.87 -10.88
N GLN A 223 16.13 -3.09 -10.34
CA GLN A 223 16.90 -4.23 -10.82
C GLN A 223 16.52 -4.66 -12.25
N LEU A 224 15.23 -4.62 -12.60
CA LEU A 224 14.80 -4.87 -13.99
C LEU A 224 15.50 -3.88 -14.94
N ARG A 225 15.53 -2.60 -14.61
CA ARG A 225 16.23 -1.57 -15.41
C ARG A 225 17.76 -1.78 -15.46
N GLN A 226 18.39 -2.33 -14.43
CA GLN A 226 19.81 -2.70 -14.48
C GLN A 226 20.02 -3.93 -15.39
N ILE A 227 19.18 -4.95 -15.29
CA ILE A 227 19.26 -6.14 -16.14
C ILE A 227 19.04 -5.76 -17.61
N GLU A 228 18.13 -4.85 -17.93
CA GLU A 228 17.88 -4.39 -19.31
C GLU A 228 19.16 -3.81 -19.96
N LYS A 229 20.03 -3.13 -19.20
CA LYS A 229 21.29 -2.59 -19.72
C LYS A 229 22.31 -3.67 -20.12
N VAL A 230 22.17 -4.86 -19.55
CA VAL A 230 23.08 -5.99 -19.75
C VAL A 230 22.35 -7.25 -20.21
N LYS A 231 21.19 -7.09 -20.82
CA LYS A 231 20.27 -8.17 -21.20
C LYS A 231 20.91 -9.25 -22.07
N ASP A 232 21.87 -8.88 -22.92
CA ASP A 232 22.55 -9.81 -23.82
C ASP A 232 23.35 -10.89 -23.08
N HIS A 233 23.60 -10.70 -21.79
CA HIS A 233 24.24 -11.69 -20.93
C HIS A 233 23.29 -12.71 -20.32
N PHE A 234 21.98 -12.54 -20.52
CA PHE A 234 20.96 -13.39 -19.91
C PHE A 234 19.98 -13.95 -20.95
N ASP A 235 19.42 -15.07 -20.62
CA ASP A 235 18.40 -15.74 -21.43
C ASP A 235 17.00 -15.53 -20.85
N VAL A 236 16.89 -15.46 -19.53
CA VAL A 236 15.64 -15.28 -18.78
C VAL A 236 15.89 -14.45 -17.51
N VAL A 237 14.83 -13.80 -17.03
CA VAL A 237 14.79 -13.15 -15.71
C VAL A 237 13.87 -13.95 -14.80
N VAL A 238 14.28 -14.13 -13.56
CA VAL A 238 13.51 -14.87 -12.55
C VAL A 238 13.30 -13.99 -11.35
N ILE A 239 12.06 -13.77 -10.96
CA ILE A 239 11.71 -13.05 -9.73
C ILE A 239 11.28 -14.07 -8.69
N VAL A 240 12.10 -14.22 -7.65
CA VAL A 240 11.85 -15.20 -6.58
C VAL A 240 11.56 -14.50 -5.27
N ARG A 241 10.43 -14.85 -4.67
CA ARG A 241 10.09 -14.50 -3.29
C ARG A 241 9.95 -15.78 -2.48
N GLY A 242 10.48 -15.81 -1.29
CA GLY A 242 10.36 -16.97 -0.42
C GLY A 242 9.82 -16.64 0.95
N GLY A 243 8.97 -17.52 1.47
CA GLY A 243 8.77 -17.68 2.90
C GLY A 243 7.85 -16.69 3.61
N GLY A 244 6.93 -16.00 2.96
CA GLY A 244 6.04 -15.03 3.62
C GLY A 244 4.54 -15.38 3.61
N GLY A 245 4.15 -16.56 3.12
CA GLY A 245 2.72 -16.87 2.92
C GLY A 245 2.03 -15.85 2.01
N GLU A 246 0.73 -15.60 2.23
CA GLU A 246 -0.08 -14.65 1.45
C GLU A 246 0.17 -13.17 1.82
N VAL A 247 0.90 -12.91 2.90
CA VAL A 247 1.10 -11.55 3.42
C VAL A 247 2.14 -10.79 2.58
N GLY A 248 1.85 -9.56 2.20
CA GLY A 248 2.79 -8.67 1.51
C GLY A 248 2.87 -8.87 -0.01
N LEU A 249 1.81 -9.40 -0.64
CA LEU A 249 1.75 -9.61 -2.09
C LEU A 249 1.18 -8.42 -2.88
N SER A 250 0.58 -7.44 -2.23
CA SER A 250 -0.09 -6.32 -2.90
C SER A 250 0.85 -5.49 -3.78
N CYS A 251 2.15 -5.40 -3.44
CA CYS A 251 3.15 -4.72 -4.25
C CYS A 251 3.25 -5.28 -5.69
N TYR A 252 2.94 -6.57 -5.89
CA TYR A 252 2.92 -7.22 -7.21
C TYR A 252 1.67 -6.90 -8.04
N ASN A 253 0.74 -6.09 -7.52
CA ASN A 253 -0.37 -5.53 -8.27
C ASN A 253 -0.10 -4.08 -8.71
N ASN A 254 1.04 -3.50 -8.30
CA ASN A 254 1.41 -2.13 -8.65
C ASN A 254 1.62 -1.98 -10.15
N TYR A 255 1.06 -0.91 -10.72
CA TYR A 255 1.08 -0.68 -12.16
C TYR A 255 2.51 -0.49 -12.72
N GLU A 256 3.39 0.26 -12.04
CA GLU A 256 4.75 0.51 -12.52
C GLU A 256 5.54 -0.80 -12.63
N LEU A 257 5.50 -1.62 -11.57
CA LEU A 257 6.15 -2.93 -11.58
C LEU A 257 5.60 -3.84 -12.68
N CYS A 258 4.27 -3.90 -12.80
CA CYS A 258 3.62 -4.73 -13.81
C CYS A 258 3.93 -4.26 -15.23
N ALA A 259 3.96 -2.95 -15.48
CA ALA A 259 4.32 -2.41 -16.79
C ALA A 259 5.77 -2.72 -17.16
N GLU A 260 6.72 -2.62 -16.21
CA GLU A 260 8.13 -3.00 -16.44
C GLU A 260 8.25 -4.50 -16.76
N ILE A 261 7.60 -5.38 -16.01
CA ILE A 261 7.60 -6.83 -16.29
C ILE A 261 7.01 -7.12 -17.69
N ALA A 262 5.84 -6.54 -17.98
CA ALA A 262 5.13 -6.79 -19.24
C ALA A 262 5.90 -6.34 -20.48
N SER A 263 6.60 -5.21 -20.39
CA SER A 263 7.39 -4.64 -21.49
C SER A 263 8.83 -5.11 -21.54
N PHE A 264 9.26 -5.98 -20.61
CA PHE A 264 10.62 -6.46 -20.54
C PHE A 264 11.00 -7.27 -21.77
N SER A 265 12.23 -7.09 -22.27
CA SER A 265 12.68 -7.69 -23.53
C SER A 265 13.04 -9.19 -23.45
N LEU A 266 13.26 -9.71 -22.23
CA LEU A 266 13.48 -11.14 -21.99
C LEU A 266 12.25 -11.76 -21.29
N PRO A 267 12.05 -13.09 -21.41
CA PRO A 267 11.03 -13.78 -20.64
C PRO A 267 11.26 -13.60 -19.14
N VAL A 268 10.25 -13.08 -18.45
CA VAL A 268 10.23 -12.91 -17.00
C VAL A 268 9.43 -14.04 -16.38
N LEU A 269 10.06 -14.80 -15.50
CA LEU A 269 9.42 -15.89 -14.78
C LEU A 269 9.26 -15.49 -13.32
N THR A 270 8.16 -15.85 -12.70
CA THR A 270 7.86 -15.51 -11.31
C THR A 270 7.68 -16.75 -10.45
N GLY A 271 8.35 -16.77 -9.31
CA GLY A 271 8.16 -17.72 -8.22
C GLY A 271 7.86 -16.97 -6.94
N ILE A 272 6.77 -16.16 -6.95
CA ILE A 272 6.38 -15.28 -5.86
C ILE A 272 5.48 -16.00 -4.86
N GLY A 273 4.73 -16.93 -5.37
CA GLY A 273 4.00 -18.00 -4.80
C GLY A 273 2.83 -17.75 -3.88
N HIS A 274 1.61 -17.94 -4.38
CA HIS A 274 0.54 -18.60 -3.61
C HIS A 274 -0.53 -19.19 -4.51
N SER A 275 -1.07 -20.36 -4.11
CA SER A 275 -2.00 -21.14 -4.95
C SER A 275 -3.39 -20.53 -5.13
N THR A 276 -3.78 -19.56 -4.30
CA THR A 276 -5.17 -19.08 -4.22
C THR A 276 -5.44 -17.72 -4.86
N ASN A 277 -4.44 -16.83 -4.93
CA ASN A 277 -4.63 -15.47 -5.45
C ASN A 277 -3.44 -15.04 -6.31
N LEU A 278 -3.56 -15.22 -7.62
CA LEU A 278 -2.57 -14.71 -8.58
C LEU A 278 -2.49 -13.19 -8.53
N THR A 279 -1.30 -12.65 -8.39
CA THR A 279 -1.04 -11.21 -8.52
C THR A 279 -1.03 -10.79 -10.00
N VAL A 280 -1.15 -9.49 -10.28
CA VAL A 280 -1.07 -9.00 -11.67
C VAL A 280 0.29 -9.30 -12.27
N ALA A 281 1.39 -9.17 -11.52
CA ALA A 281 2.74 -9.51 -11.98
C ALA A 281 2.86 -10.97 -12.44
N GLU A 282 2.25 -11.91 -11.68
CA GLU A 282 2.20 -13.32 -12.07
C GLU A 282 1.36 -13.56 -13.33
N MET A 283 0.25 -12.82 -13.48
CA MET A 283 -0.65 -12.95 -14.64
C MET A 283 0.00 -12.50 -15.94
N ILE A 284 0.88 -11.50 -15.91
CA ILE A 284 1.48 -10.89 -17.09
C ILE A 284 2.90 -11.38 -17.40
N SER A 285 3.54 -12.07 -16.45
CA SER A 285 4.86 -12.67 -16.66
C SER A 285 4.79 -13.76 -17.71
N PHE A 286 5.93 -14.10 -18.32
CA PHE A 286 6.03 -15.19 -19.28
C PHE A 286 5.48 -16.49 -18.71
N ARG A 287 5.87 -16.80 -17.49
CA ARG A 287 5.34 -17.92 -16.72
C ARG A 287 5.39 -17.61 -15.23
N ASN A 288 4.36 -18.02 -14.52
CA ASN A 288 4.39 -18.07 -13.06
C ASN A 288 4.51 -19.52 -12.58
N ALA A 289 5.17 -19.69 -11.46
CA ALA A 289 5.21 -20.92 -10.68
C ALA A 289 4.72 -20.63 -9.26
N ILE A 290 4.00 -21.59 -8.67
CA ILE A 290 3.47 -21.44 -7.31
C ILE A 290 4.62 -21.36 -6.30
N THR A 291 5.73 -22.04 -6.57
CA THR A 291 6.88 -22.07 -5.69
C THR A 291 8.19 -21.83 -6.43
N PRO A 292 9.21 -21.30 -5.75
CA PRO A 292 10.56 -21.22 -6.31
C PRO A 292 11.13 -22.57 -6.79
N THR A 293 10.74 -23.66 -6.11
CA THR A 293 11.11 -25.04 -6.46
C THR A 293 10.53 -25.42 -7.82
N GLU A 294 9.21 -25.24 -8.01
CA GLU A 294 8.54 -25.51 -9.30
C GLU A 294 9.15 -24.70 -10.45
N LEU A 295 9.58 -23.47 -10.15
CA LEU A 295 10.24 -22.62 -11.13
C LEU A 295 11.61 -23.18 -11.55
N GLY A 296 12.37 -23.71 -10.60
CA GLY A 296 13.62 -24.45 -10.87
C GLY A 296 13.38 -25.69 -11.73
N ASP A 297 12.38 -26.50 -11.38
CA ASP A 297 12.00 -27.69 -12.14
C ASP A 297 11.59 -27.35 -13.59
N PHE A 298 10.83 -26.27 -13.77
CA PHE A 298 10.46 -25.79 -15.11
C PHE A 298 11.70 -25.44 -15.96
N LEU A 299 12.67 -24.72 -15.38
CA LEU A 299 13.90 -24.38 -16.11
C LEU A 299 14.72 -25.62 -16.48
N ILE A 300 14.81 -26.61 -15.59
CA ILE A 300 15.50 -27.88 -15.86
C ILE A 300 14.79 -28.65 -16.97
N GLN A 301 13.45 -28.72 -16.96
CA GLN A 301 12.67 -29.39 -17.99
C GLN A 301 12.70 -28.71 -19.36
N SER A 302 13.14 -27.45 -19.42
CA SER A 302 13.25 -26.66 -20.65
C SER A 302 14.55 -26.92 -21.40
N PHE A 303 15.43 -27.77 -20.83
CA PHE A 303 16.64 -28.30 -21.46
C PHE A 303 16.38 -29.61 -22.21
#